data_d68daae7b4ce555a001f9a72dbb2e595
#
_entry.id   d68daae7b4ce555a001f9a72dbb2e595
#
_cell.length_a   1.000
_cell.length_b   1.000
_cell.length_c   1.000
_cell.angle_alpha   90.00
_cell.angle_beta   90.00
_cell.angle_gamma   90.00
#
_symmetry.space_group_name_H-M   'P 1'
#
loop_
_entity.id
_entity.type
_entity.pdbx_description
1 polymer ?
#
loop_
_entity_poly.entity_id
_entity_poly.type
_entity_poly.pdbx_seq_one_letter_code
_entity_poly.pdbx_strand_id
1 'polypeptide(L)'
;KELTIKLVFLRPLGLRLYLELPSNLTTNVTSIIVNNHQLNNDDLGISSKLLNIGYYSKNTPIKIIFNLNTENINLNGIRVLQFKEDEFNKIIRKFNQKQPVTHQTSPISLKLNYTAQKNETLNSTIPYSKNWLIFDNGKLLQTQKFAQTFLSAPIKKGTHHLTLVYVPIAFLIGLIISIISTIILFIFKPKRD
;
A
#
# COMPACT_ATOMS: atom_id res chain seq x y z
N LYS A 1 29.47 4.39 19.98
CA LYS A 1 30.53 3.86 19.08
C LYS A 1 30.17 4.13 17.62
N GLU A 2 31.20 4.23 16.78
CA GLU A 2 31.06 4.41 15.33
C GLU A 2 31.37 3.10 14.61
N LEU A 3 30.45 2.68 13.72
CA LEU A 3 30.66 1.62 12.74
C LEU A 3 30.73 2.24 11.36
N THR A 4 31.85 2.09 10.67
CA THR A 4 31.99 2.56 9.30
C THR A 4 31.92 1.39 8.34
N ILE A 5 31.00 1.47 7.37
CA ILE A 5 30.90 0.55 6.22
C ILE A 5 31.31 1.32 4.97
N LYS A 6 32.31 0.80 4.23
CA LYS A 6 32.73 1.35 2.95
C LYS A 6 32.33 0.41 1.83
N LEU A 7 31.45 0.88 0.96
CA LEU A 7 30.99 0.13 -0.21
C LEU A 7 31.74 0.64 -1.44
N VAL A 8 32.31 -0.29 -2.21
CA VAL A 8 32.97 0.02 -3.48
C VAL A 8 32.35 -0.87 -4.56
N PHE A 9 31.76 -0.25 -5.56
CA PHE A 9 31.13 -0.95 -6.68
C PHE A 9 32.01 -0.93 -7.91
N LEU A 10 32.30 -2.10 -8.47
CA LEU A 10 33.17 -2.28 -9.64
C LEU A 10 32.42 -2.07 -10.97
N ARG A 11 31.10 -1.95 -10.96
CA ARG A 11 30.28 -1.78 -12.18
C ARG A 11 29.56 -0.42 -12.19
N PRO A 12 29.28 0.14 -13.39
CA PRO A 12 28.48 1.36 -13.49
C PRO A 12 27.08 1.08 -12.96
N LEU A 13 26.68 1.79 -11.93
CA LEU A 13 25.41 1.55 -11.28
C LEU A 13 24.39 2.59 -11.68
N GLY A 14 24.53 3.68 -12.14
CA GLY A 14 23.52 4.64 -12.59
C GLY A 14 22.09 4.39 -12.01
N LEU A 15 22.01 3.89 -10.78
CA LEU A 15 20.79 3.32 -10.19
C LEU A 15 20.66 3.73 -8.73
N ARG A 16 19.42 3.78 -8.27
CA ARG A 16 19.10 4.04 -6.87
C ARG A 16 19.43 2.81 -6.03
N LEU A 17 20.17 3.01 -4.96
CA LEU A 17 20.63 1.96 -4.05
C LEU A 17 19.87 2.03 -2.72
N TYR A 18 19.60 0.87 -2.19
CA TYR A 18 19.03 0.67 -0.86
C TYR A 18 19.92 -0.26 -0.06
N LEU A 19 20.01 -0.01 1.23
CA LEU A 19 20.67 -0.88 2.18
C LEU A 19 19.60 -1.53 3.05
N GLU A 20 19.52 -2.87 3.02
CA GLU A 20 18.71 -3.62 3.94
C GLU A 20 19.49 -3.88 5.21
N LEU A 21 18.91 -3.50 6.34
CA LEU A 21 19.54 -3.58 7.66
C LEU A 21 18.89 -4.66 8.53
N PRO A 22 19.66 -5.45 9.26
CA PRO A 22 19.12 -6.38 10.25
C PRO A 22 18.50 -5.62 11.44
N SER A 23 17.51 -6.22 12.10
CA SER A 23 16.74 -5.57 13.16
C SER A 23 17.61 -5.14 14.35
N ASN A 24 18.62 -5.94 14.71
CA ASN A 24 19.55 -5.60 15.79
C ASN A 24 20.40 -4.36 15.48
N LEU A 25 20.65 -4.06 14.21
CA LEU A 25 21.33 -2.83 13.81
C LEU A 25 20.36 -1.64 13.87
N THR A 26 19.15 -1.77 13.32
CA THR A 26 18.16 -0.67 13.30
C THR A 26 17.74 -0.21 14.69
N THR A 27 17.67 -1.11 15.67
CA THR A 27 17.30 -0.76 17.06
C THR A 27 18.43 -0.09 17.85
N ASN A 28 19.68 -0.21 17.40
CA ASN A 28 20.86 0.28 18.10
C ASN A 28 21.57 1.46 17.39
N VAL A 29 21.02 1.92 16.28
CA VAL A 29 21.54 3.08 15.53
C VAL A 29 20.94 4.37 16.10
N THR A 30 21.80 5.34 16.39
CA THR A 30 21.41 6.68 16.84
C THR A 30 21.44 7.69 15.69
N SER A 31 22.32 7.53 14.71
CA SER A 31 22.34 8.30 13.48
C SER A 31 23.07 7.54 12.35
N ILE A 32 22.75 7.87 11.11
CA ILE A 32 23.38 7.33 9.92
C ILE A 32 23.88 8.49 9.05
N ILE A 33 25.13 8.40 8.62
CA ILE A 33 25.76 9.38 7.74
C ILE A 33 26.18 8.67 6.44
N VAL A 34 25.74 9.17 5.30
CA VAL A 34 26.11 8.65 3.98
C VAL A 34 26.87 9.73 3.22
N ASN A 35 28.16 9.47 2.90
CA ASN A 35 29.05 10.41 2.21
C ASN A 35 29.02 11.83 2.82
N ASN A 36 29.17 11.93 4.13
CA ASN A 36 29.12 13.17 4.92
C ASN A 36 27.73 13.84 5.02
N HIS A 37 26.68 13.19 4.55
CA HIS A 37 25.30 13.66 4.69
C HIS A 37 24.59 12.86 5.76
N GLN A 38 24.17 13.50 6.85
CA GLN A 38 23.37 12.85 7.88
C GLN A 38 21.94 12.65 7.36
N LEU A 39 21.45 11.43 7.46
CA LEU A 39 20.08 11.12 7.13
C LEU A 39 19.16 11.53 8.26
N ASN A 40 18.02 12.12 7.93
CA ASN A 40 16.99 12.48 8.90
C ASN A 40 16.20 11.25 9.35
N ASN A 41 15.51 11.34 10.49
CA ASN A 41 14.68 10.25 11.00
C ASN A 41 13.56 9.83 10.03
N ASP A 42 13.07 10.74 9.20
CA ASP A 42 12.06 10.46 8.17
C ASP A 42 12.62 9.60 7.04
N ASP A 43 13.90 9.74 6.70
CA ASP A 43 14.60 8.90 5.73
C ASP A 43 14.89 7.50 6.29
N LEU A 44 14.98 7.38 7.61
CA LEU A 44 15.26 6.12 8.29
C LEU A 44 14.04 5.20 8.35
N GLY A 45 12.84 5.72 8.15
CA GLY A 45 11.59 4.97 8.23
C GLY A 45 11.67 3.91 9.33
N ILE A 46 11.51 4.32 10.58
CA ILE A 46 11.79 3.53 11.82
C ILE A 46 11.20 2.10 11.79
N SER A 47 10.28 1.84 10.89
CA SER A 47 9.68 0.52 10.64
C SER A 47 10.24 -0.23 9.43
N SER A 48 10.99 0.42 8.53
CA SER A 48 11.54 -0.24 7.36
C SER A 48 13.01 -0.58 7.56
N LYS A 49 13.31 -1.86 7.46
CA LYS A 49 14.71 -2.35 7.42
C LYS A 49 15.45 -1.90 6.15
N LEU A 50 14.87 -1.01 5.37
CA LEU A 50 15.33 -0.61 4.05
C LEU A 50 15.69 0.87 4.05
N LEU A 51 16.98 1.17 3.97
CA LEU A 51 17.53 2.51 3.94
C LEU A 51 17.80 2.93 2.51
N ASN A 52 17.23 4.04 2.06
CA ASN A 52 17.57 4.64 0.78
C ASN A 52 18.92 5.37 0.90
N ILE A 53 19.97 4.88 0.26
CA ILE A 53 21.30 5.48 0.31
C ILE A 53 21.57 6.41 -0.88
N GLY A 54 20.63 6.53 -1.80
CA GLY A 54 20.69 7.51 -2.90
C GLY A 54 21.03 6.92 -4.26
N TYR A 55 21.33 7.81 -5.20
CA TYR A 55 21.69 7.50 -6.58
C TYR A 55 23.19 7.74 -6.80
N TYR A 56 23.89 6.75 -7.32
CA TYR A 56 25.34 6.82 -7.51
C TYR A 56 25.75 6.47 -8.94
N SER A 57 26.67 7.26 -9.46
CA SER A 57 27.35 7.01 -10.73
C SER A 57 28.47 5.98 -10.58
N LYS A 58 29.01 5.55 -11.70
CA LYS A 58 30.10 4.57 -11.81
C LYS A 58 31.28 4.90 -10.87
N ASN A 59 31.78 3.88 -10.17
CA ASN A 59 33.02 3.92 -9.39
C ASN A 59 33.08 4.95 -8.25
N THR A 60 31.93 5.46 -7.80
CA THR A 60 31.89 6.33 -6.63
C THR A 60 31.90 5.48 -5.36
N PRO A 61 32.92 5.59 -4.50
CA PRO A 61 32.89 4.90 -3.20
C PRO A 61 31.82 5.52 -2.33
N ILE A 62 31.01 4.67 -1.67
CA ILE A 62 29.98 5.10 -0.74
C ILE A 62 30.47 4.79 0.67
N LYS A 63 30.63 5.81 1.49
CA LYS A 63 30.98 5.67 2.90
C LYS A 63 29.71 5.81 3.71
N ILE A 64 29.37 4.80 4.51
CA ILE A 64 28.23 4.81 5.42
C ILE A 64 28.74 4.68 6.84
N ILE A 65 28.38 5.62 7.70
CA ILE A 65 28.76 5.63 9.11
C ILE A 65 27.47 5.45 9.92
N PHE A 66 27.49 4.46 10.81
CA PHE A 66 26.44 4.23 11.79
C PHE A 66 26.97 4.62 13.16
N ASN A 67 26.34 5.57 13.81
CA ASN A 67 26.57 5.85 15.21
C ASN A 67 25.68 4.93 16.05
N LEU A 68 26.28 4.21 16.98
CA LEU A 68 25.65 3.11 17.72
C LEU A 68 25.63 3.42 19.21
N ASN A 69 24.56 2.97 19.88
CA ASN A 69 24.43 3.01 21.33
C ASN A 69 24.96 1.73 22.03
N THR A 70 25.48 0.76 21.27
CA THR A 70 26.00 -0.51 21.78
C THR A 70 27.40 -0.82 21.25
N GLU A 71 28.13 -1.66 21.96
CA GLU A 71 29.48 -2.12 21.56
C GLU A 71 29.45 -3.38 20.71
N ASN A 72 28.44 -4.23 20.90
CA ASN A 72 28.33 -5.51 20.21
C ASN A 72 27.15 -5.51 19.25
N ILE A 73 27.45 -5.62 17.96
CA ILE A 73 26.43 -5.68 16.89
C ILE A 73 26.75 -6.84 15.96
N ASN A 74 25.70 -7.57 15.59
CA ASN A 74 25.78 -8.57 14.56
C ASN A 74 25.46 -7.93 13.21
N LEU A 75 26.41 -7.96 12.28
CA LEU A 75 26.29 -7.38 10.94
C LEU A 75 25.74 -8.36 9.89
N ASN A 76 25.48 -9.61 10.28
CA ASN A 76 24.91 -10.59 9.36
C ASN A 76 23.53 -10.13 8.87
N GLY A 77 23.32 -10.24 7.57
CA GLY A 77 22.06 -9.86 6.95
C GLY A 77 22.01 -8.43 6.40
N ILE A 78 23.12 -7.66 6.45
CA ILE A 78 23.22 -6.43 5.67
C ILE A 78 23.28 -6.79 4.19
N ARG A 79 22.36 -6.25 3.39
CA ARG A 79 22.31 -6.45 1.93
C ARG A 79 22.22 -5.12 1.21
N VAL A 80 22.95 -5.00 0.10
CA VAL A 80 22.81 -3.87 -0.81
C VAL A 80 21.86 -4.27 -1.92
N LEU A 81 20.79 -3.52 -2.07
CA LEU A 81 19.73 -3.74 -3.04
C LEU A 81 19.74 -2.63 -4.07
N GLN A 82 19.50 -2.98 -5.31
CA GLN A 82 19.42 -2.08 -6.44
C GLN A 82 17.99 -1.97 -6.93
N PHE A 83 17.47 -0.76 -7.08
CA PHE A 83 16.15 -0.56 -7.65
C PHE A 83 16.25 -0.45 -9.17
N LYS A 84 15.63 -1.38 -9.87
CA LYS A 84 15.59 -1.42 -11.34
C LYS A 84 14.44 -0.56 -11.87
N GLU A 85 14.68 0.74 -12.00
CA GLU A 85 13.64 1.70 -12.42
C GLU A 85 13.02 1.35 -13.77
N ASP A 86 13.80 0.86 -14.73
CA ASP A 86 13.28 0.49 -16.06
C ASP A 86 12.29 -0.66 -16.00
N GLU A 87 12.58 -1.68 -15.19
CA GLU A 87 11.67 -2.82 -15.01
C GLU A 87 10.41 -2.38 -14.27
N PHE A 88 10.56 -1.57 -13.22
CA PHE A 88 9.43 -0.99 -12.50
C PHE A 88 8.55 -0.16 -13.44
N ASN A 89 9.13 0.75 -14.21
CA ASN A 89 8.40 1.58 -15.15
C ASN A 89 7.69 0.78 -16.26
N LYS A 90 8.29 -0.33 -16.72
CA LYS A 90 7.60 -1.26 -17.65
C LYS A 90 6.34 -1.86 -17.02
N ILE A 91 6.42 -2.25 -15.75
CA ILE A 91 5.27 -2.79 -15.01
C ILE A 91 4.21 -1.72 -14.85
N ILE A 92 4.57 -0.52 -14.39
CA ILE A 92 3.64 0.62 -14.23
C ILE A 92 2.96 0.97 -15.56
N ARG A 93 3.70 1.03 -16.67
CA ARG A 93 3.11 1.28 -17.99
C ARG A 93 2.08 0.22 -18.38
N LYS A 94 2.34 -1.07 -18.10
CA LYS A 94 1.38 -2.14 -18.36
C LYS A 94 0.11 -1.99 -17.53
N PHE A 95 0.22 -1.58 -16.27
CA PHE A 95 -0.94 -1.29 -15.43
C PHE A 95 -1.73 -0.09 -15.97
N ASN A 96 -1.06 1.01 -16.30
CA ASN A 96 -1.70 2.23 -16.79
C ASN A 96 -2.42 2.03 -18.12
N GLN A 97 -1.91 1.18 -19.02
CA GLN A 97 -2.57 0.87 -20.31
C GLN A 97 -3.90 0.14 -20.15
N LYS A 98 -4.13 -0.49 -19.00
CA LYS A 98 -5.32 -1.30 -18.72
C LYS A 98 -6.24 -0.69 -17.67
N GLN A 99 -6.00 0.55 -17.29
CA GLN A 99 -6.86 1.19 -16.31
C GLN A 99 -8.25 1.46 -16.91
N PRO A 100 -9.31 1.04 -16.22
CA PRO A 100 -10.65 1.40 -16.63
C PRO A 100 -10.88 2.90 -16.47
N VAL A 101 -11.73 3.47 -17.31
CA VAL A 101 -12.23 4.82 -17.10
C VAL A 101 -13.15 4.79 -15.89
N THR A 102 -12.80 5.52 -14.86
CA THR A 102 -13.54 5.56 -13.60
C THR A 102 -14.32 6.87 -13.47
N HIS A 103 -15.58 6.77 -13.04
CA HIS A 103 -16.42 7.91 -12.69
C HIS A 103 -16.91 7.74 -11.26
N GLN A 104 -16.42 8.60 -10.37
CA GLN A 104 -16.95 8.64 -9.00
C GLN A 104 -18.30 9.32 -9.01
N THR A 105 -19.35 8.58 -8.65
CA THR A 105 -20.74 9.08 -8.62
C THR A 105 -21.15 9.63 -7.27
N SER A 106 -20.49 9.17 -6.18
CA SER A 106 -20.66 9.66 -4.82
C SER A 106 -19.47 9.22 -3.95
N PRO A 107 -19.33 9.71 -2.71
CA PRO A 107 -18.27 9.23 -1.79
C PRO A 107 -18.31 7.71 -1.52
N ILE A 108 -19.46 7.08 -1.70
CA ILE A 108 -19.67 5.65 -1.44
C ILE A 108 -19.97 4.83 -2.70
N SER A 109 -19.86 5.43 -3.88
CA SER A 109 -20.16 4.76 -5.15
C SER A 109 -19.21 5.16 -6.26
N LEU A 110 -18.70 4.16 -6.98
CA LEU A 110 -17.80 4.30 -8.11
C LEU A 110 -18.34 3.49 -9.28
N LYS A 111 -18.41 4.12 -10.46
CA LYS A 111 -18.74 3.44 -11.72
C LYS A 111 -17.49 3.37 -12.60
N LEU A 112 -17.30 2.27 -13.27
CA LEU A 112 -16.22 2.09 -14.22
C LEU A 112 -16.64 1.22 -15.40
N ASN A 113 -16.15 1.57 -16.59
CA ASN A 113 -16.33 0.81 -17.81
C ASN A 113 -15.00 0.15 -18.16
N TYR A 114 -15.04 -1.12 -18.47
CA TYR A 114 -13.84 -1.89 -18.76
C TYR A 114 -14.14 -2.99 -19.79
N THR A 115 -13.21 -3.21 -20.73
CA THR A 115 -13.30 -4.34 -21.67
C THR A 115 -12.15 -5.29 -21.41
N ALA A 116 -12.48 -6.45 -20.83
CA ALA A 116 -11.53 -7.52 -20.56
C ALA A 116 -11.26 -8.36 -21.82
N GLN A 117 -10.01 -8.47 -22.22
CA GLN A 117 -9.59 -9.27 -23.38
C GLN A 117 -9.59 -10.78 -23.11
N LYS A 118 -9.50 -11.16 -21.84
CA LYS A 118 -9.54 -12.54 -21.35
C LYS A 118 -10.15 -12.56 -19.95
N ASN A 119 -10.32 -13.75 -19.37
CA ASN A 119 -10.68 -13.85 -17.95
C ASN A 119 -9.51 -13.29 -17.11
N GLU A 120 -9.81 -12.31 -16.27
CA GLU A 120 -8.82 -11.63 -15.44
C GLU A 120 -9.42 -11.20 -14.09
N THR A 121 -8.63 -10.61 -13.24
CA THR A 121 -9.07 -10.13 -11.93
C THR A 121 -9.01 -8.62 -11.91
N LEU A 122 -10.11 -7.98 -11.61
CA LEU A 122 -10.16 -6.57 -11.28
C LEU A 122 -9.53 -6.38 -9.91
N ASN A 123 -8.44 -5.62 -9.84
CA ASN A 123 -7.79 -5.24 -8.59
C ASN A 123 -7.96 -3.76 -8.35
N SER A 124 -8.27 -3.37 -7.12
CA SER A 124 -8.40 -1.97 -6.73
C SER A 124 -7.41 -1.61 -5.62
N THR A 125 -7.25 -0.33 -5.36
CA THR A 125 -6.54 0.20 -4.18
C THR A 125 -7.49 0.46 -3.01
N ILE A 126 -8.77 0.10 -3.13
CA ILE A 126 -9.76 0.22 -2.07
C ILE A 126 -9.49 -0.88 -1.04
N PRO A 127 -9.38 -0.55 0.26
CA PRO A 127 -9.28 -1.57 1.30
C PRO A 127 -10.47 -2.53 1.27
N TYR A 128 -10.18 -3.83 1.39
CA TYR A 128 -11.23 -4.85 1.40
C TYR A 128 -12.14 -4.70 2.61
N SER A 129 -13.44 -4.65 2.35
CA SER A 129 -14.47 -4.79 3.36
C SER A 129 -15.64 -5.59 2.77
N LYS A 130 -16.32 -6.40 3.60
CA LYS A 130 -17.55 -7.09 3.20
C LYS A 130 -18.69 -6.12 2.86
N ASN A 131 -18.55 -4.86 3.25
CA ASN A 131 -19.51 -3.80 2.95
C ASN A 131 -19.36 -3.24 1.52
N TRP A 132 -18.29 -3.57 0.80
CA TRP A 132 -18.17 -3.24 -0.60
C TRP A 132 -18.83 -4.30 -1.46
N LEU A 133 -19.82 -3.88 -2.23
CA LEU A 133 -20.51 -4.69 -3.24
C LEU A 133 -20.03 -4.25 -4.63
N ILE A 134 -19.74 -5.22 -5.48
CA ILE A 134 -19.37 -4.98 -6.88
C ILE A 134 -20.47 -5.59 -7.76
N PHE A 135 -21.10 -4.76 -8.58
CA PHE A 135 -22.07 -5.20 -9.57
C PHE A 135 -21.46 -5.10 -10.96
N ASP A 136 -21.62 -6.12 -11.77
CA ASP A 136 -21.25 -6.16 -13.19
C ASP A 136 -22.51 -6.29 -14.04
N ASN A 137 -22.80 -5.29 -14.85
CA ASN A 137 -24.04 -5.23 -15.64
C ASN A 137 -25.29 -5.55 -14.77
N GLY A 138 -25.32 -5.04 -13.52
CA GLY A 138 -26.39 -5.25 -12.57
C GLY A 138 -26.33 -6.57 -11.79
N LYS A 139 -25.41 -7.47 -12.07
CA LYS A 139 -25.23 -8.75 -11.35
C LYS A 139 -24.15 -8.61 -10.28
N LEU A 140 -24.46 -9.05 -9.06
CA LEU A 140 -23.51 -9.04 -7.96
C LEU A 140 -22.34 -10.01 -8.23
N LEU A 141 -21.13 -9.50 -8.14
CA LEU A 141 -19.90 -10.29 -8.20
C LEU A 141 -19.45 -10.73 -6.80
N GLN A 142 -18.84 -11.90 -6.74
CA GLN A 142 -18.16 -12.35 -5.55
C GLN A 142 -16.85 -11.56 -5.38
N THR A 143 -16.73 -10.84 -4.27
CA THR A 143 -15.53 -10.08 -3.94
C THR A 143 -14.50 -10.95 -3.21
N GLN A 144 -13.24 -10.65 -3.41
CA GLN A 144 -12.10 -11.34 -2.78
C GLN A 144 -11.02 -10.34 -2.37
N LYS A 145 -10.01 -10.80 -1.64
CA LYS A 145 -8.86 -9.98 -1.26
C LYS A 145 -7.74 -10.12 -2.29
N PHE A 146 -7.18 -9.00 -2.73
CA PHE A 146 -5.90 -8.92 -3.42
C PHE A 146 -4.82 -8.47 -2.45
N ALA A 147 -3.65 -9.10 -2.47
CA ALA A 147 -2.53 -8.84 -1.57
C ALA A 147 -2.96 -8.77 -0.08
N GLN A 148 -3.92 -9.60 0.33
CA GLN A 148 -4.51 -9.71 1.68
C GLN A 148 -5.21 -8.43 2.20
N THR A 149 -5.17 -7.33 1.45
CA THR A 149 -5.60 -6.01 1.92
C THR A 149 -6.65 -5.38 1.02
N PHE A 150 -6.50 -5.48 -0.30
CA PHE A 150 -7.30 -4.70 -1.24
C PHE A 150 -8.49 -5.47 -1.81
N LEU A 151 -9.54 -4.71 -2.19
CA LEU A 151 -10.74 -5.24 -2.82
C LEU A 151 -10.43 -5.69 -4.25
N SER A 152 -10.89 -6.90 -4.61
CA SER A 152 -10.81 -7.42 -5.96
C SER A 152 -12.02 -8.29 -6.32
N ALA A 153 -12.22 -8.54 -7.61
CA ALA A 153 -13.24 -9.44 -8.10
C ALA A 153 -12.80 -10.10 -9.42
N PRO A 154 -13.12 -11.39 -9.65
CA PRO A 154 -12.89 -12.03 -10.93
C PRO A 154 -13.85 -11.46 -11.98
N ILE A 155 -13.36 -11.17 -13.17
CA ILE A 155 -14.14 -10.74 -14.33
C ILE A 155 -13.85 -11.67 -15.52
N LYS A 156 -14.88 -11.92 -16.33
CA LYS A 156 -14.75 -12.76 -17.53
C LYS A 156 -14.30 -11.90 -18.72
N LYS A 157 -13.91 -12.54 -19.82
CA LYS A 157 -13.71 -11.82 -21.09
C LYS A 157 -15.00 -11.13 -21.52
N GLY A 158 -14.94 -9.86 -21.93
CA GLY A 158 -16.09 -9.08 -22.41
C GLY A 158 -16.10 -7.64 -21.94
N THR A 159 -17.19 -6.94 -22.26
CA THR A 159 -17.41 -5.54 -21.83
C THR A 159 -18.20 -5.54 -20.51
N HIS A 160 -17.72 -4.75 -19.57
CA HIS A 160 -18.23 -4.69 -18.20
C HIS A 160 -18.60 -3.24 -17.85
N HIS A 161 -19.78 -3.06 -17.27
CA HIS A 161 -20.23 -1.84 -16.61
C HIS A 161 -20.28 -2.10 -15.12
N LEU A 162 -19.17 -1.84 -14.47
CA LEU A 162 -19.01 -2.17 -13.05
C LEU A 162 -19.46 -1.01 -12.18
N THR A 163 -20.22 -1.35 -11.13
CA THR A 163 -20.62 -0.40 -10.09
C THR A 163 -20.16 -0.95 -8.75
N LEU A 164 -19.30 -0.20 -8.07
CA LEU A 164 -18.85 -0.49 -6.71
C LEU A 164 -19.65 0.40 -5.77
N VAL A 165 -20.27 -0.21 -4.75
CA VAL A 165 -21.08 0.51 -3.75
C VAL A 165 -20.66 0.07 -2.36
N TYR A 166 -20.42 1.04 -1.49
CA TYR A 166 -20.20 0.77 -0.07
C TYR A 166 -21.52 0.82 0.70
N VAL A 167 -21.89 -0.28 1.35
CA VAL A 167 -23.13 -0.42 2.14
C VAL A 167 -22.76 -0.58 3.61
N PRO A 168 -22.91 0.45 4.45
CA PRO A 168 -22.58 0.39 5.88
C PRO A 168 -23.63 -0.40 6.64
N ILE A 169 -23.56 -1.73 6.62
CA ILE A 169 -24.58 -2.64 7.16
C ILE A 169 -24.92 -2.34 8.63
N ALA A 170 -23.90 -2.09 9.46
CA ALA A 170 -24.12 -1.76 10.88
C ALA A 170 -24.94 -0.48 11.07
N PHE A 171 -24.71 0.55 10.23
CA PHE A 171 -25.48 1.78 10.24
C PHE A 171 -26.95 1.52 9.84
N LEU A 172 -27.18 0.71 8.80
CA LEU A 172 -28.53 0.38 8.35
C LEU A 172 -29.31 -0.40 9.40
N ILE A 173 -28.69 -1.35 10.09
CA ILE A 173 -29.30 -2.08 11.20
C ILE A 173 -29.67 -1.10 12.33
N GLY A 174 -28.75 -0.22 12.73
CA GLY A 174 -29.00 0.80 13.75
C GLY A 174 -30.17 1.73 13.38
N LEU A 175 -30.22 2.15 12.09
CA LEU A 175 -31.30 2.99 11.58
C LEU A 175 -32.66 2.27 11.67
N ILE A 176 -32.74 0.98 11.29
CA ILE A 176 -33.97 0.18 11.38
C ILE A 176 -34.44 0.07 12.84
N ILE A 177 -33.52 -0.25 13.75
CA ILE A 177 -33.84 -0.33 15.19
C ILE A 177 -34.36 1.02 15.71
N SER A 178 -33.74 2.13 15.32
CA SER A 178 -34.16 3.48 15.72
C SER A 178 -35.58 3.80 15.21
N ILE A 179 -35.87 3.48 13.95
CA ILE A 179 -37.19 3.68 13.37
C ILE A 179 -38.22 2.86 14.11
N ILE A 180 -37.99 1.56 14.36
CA ILE A 180 -38.91 0.67 15.09
C ILE A 180 -39.15 1.22 16.50
N SER A 181 -38.11 1.60 17.23
CA SER A 181 -38.20 2.17 18.59
C SER A 181 -39.04 3.44 18.60
N THR A 182 -38.87 4.30 17.61
CA THR A 182 -39.65 5.54 17.47
C THR A 182 -41.14 5.24 17.26
N ILE A 183 -41.44 4.29 16.37
CA ILE A 183 -42.84 3.85 16.11
C ILE A 183 -43.48 3.31 17.39
N ILE A 184 -42.77 2.45 18.14
CA ILE A 184 -43.25 1.89 19.40
C ILE A 184 -43.57 3.02 20.40
N LEU A 185 -42.67 4.00 20.54
CA LEU A 185 -42.90 5.13 21.44
C LEU A 185 -44.13 5.97 21.04
N PHE A 186 -44.39 6.13 19.74
CA PHE A 186 -45.59 6.82 19.29
C PHE A 186 -46.88 6.05 19.58
N ILE A 187 -46.86 4.72 19.41
CA ILE A 187 -48.04 3.86 19.66
C ILE A 187 -48.37 3.76 21.16
N PHE A 188 -47.32 3.60 21.98
CA PHE A 188 -47.47 3.43 23.45
C PHE A 188 -47.30 4.73 24.22
N LYS A 189 -47.53 5.90 23.57
CA LYS A 189 -47.51 7.19 24.28
C LYS A 189 -48.48 7.19 25.46
N PRO A 190 -48.01 7.32 26.72
CA PRO A 190 -48.92 7.38 27.86
C PRO A 190 -49.83 8.57 27.71
N LYS A 191 -51.18 8.37 27.89
CA LYS A 191 -52.09 9.49 28.04
C LYS A 191 -51.62 10.28 29.25
N ARG A 192 -51.25 11.53 29.05
CA ARG A 192 -51.08 12.50 30.16
C ARG A 192 -52.49 12.82 30.65
N ASP A 193 -52.84 12.33 31.84
CA ASP A 193 -53.98 12.80 32.62
C ASP A 193 -53.74 14.27 33.04
#